data_0b94e34e5ad70b0c581af9dcf97a6123
#
_entry.id   0b94e34e5ad70b0c581af9dcf97a6123
#
_cell.length_a   1.000
_cell.length_b   1.000
_cell.length_c   1.000
_cell.angle_alpha   90.00
_cell.angle_beta   90.00
_cell.angle_gamma   90.00
#
_symmetry.space_group_name_H-M   'P 1'
#
loop_
_entity.id
_entity.type
_entity.pdbx_description
1 polymer ?
#
loop_
_entity_poly.entity_id
_entity_poly.type
_entity_poly.pdbx_seq_one_letter_code
_entity_poly.pdbx_strand_id
1 'polypeptide(L)'
;MSNGSSPTSSPSVCSRSISEDSLRRYVSYASESCIQELLAASDSGGAGRGGEGSGGGGEEDDGWQTLAYCNGVEIAKRRSGTGQMFRSRWLLYAVSPEQFMAVANAVDAAKQWESDLVDATYIKELGDDLSIIHLKFGDTSKRPGGLFRRRDLVVYERRQTMDDGTLVVAVASLPKEIAAGLLPRDSKGRSSVGRGLLLQSGWVVEKLLDDDGVESCIVTYVVQLDPTAGWLPRCIVSRLDNKLVTIIAKLKKLAQTTTCPSAAPAARSCNSEEV
;
A
#
# COMPACT_ATOMS: atom_id res chain seq x y z
N MET A 1 68.84 7.45 16.05
CA MET A 1 67.51 7.35 16.68
C MET A 1 66.48 7.52 15.56
N SER A 2 66.02 6.42 14.99
CA SER A 2 65.13 6.40 13.85
C SER A 2 63.74 6.04 14.34
N ASN A 3 62.78 6.98 14.27
CA ASN A 3 61.39 6.75 14.60
C ASN A 3 60.66 6.18 13.39
N GLY A 4 60.34 4.89 13.41
CA GLY A 4 59.47 4.24 12.46
C GLY A 4 58.01 4.49 12.83
N SER A 5 57.31 5.28 12.00
CA SER A 5 55.85 5.42 12.08
C SER A 5 55.20 4.36 11.22
N SER A 6 54.51 3.42 11.87
CA SER A 6 53.67 2.43 11.21
C SER A 6 52.37 3.08 10.74
N PRO A 7 51.91 2.81 9.50
CA PRO A 7 50.59 3.27 9.06
C PRO A 7 49.52 2.38 9.67
N THR A 8 48.66 2.95 10.48
CA THR A 8 47.39 2.35 10.92
C THR A 8 46.42 2.29 9.76
N SER A 9 46.29 1.11 9.19
CA SER A 9 45.23 0.83 8.20
C SER A 9 43.87 0.78 8.90
N SER A 10 43.05 1.77 8.65
CA SER A 10 41.65 1.78 9.06
C SER A 10 40.89 0.65 8.33
N PRO A 11 40.05 -0.13 9.04
CA PRO A 11 39.26 -1.17 8.37
C PRO A 11 38.27 -0.51 7.40
N SER A 12 38.44 -0.82 6.13
CA SER A 12 37.46 -0.51 5.09
C SER A 12 36.15 -1.20 5.44
N VAL A 13 35.12 -0.42 5.78
CA VAL A 13 33.76 -0.91 5.96
C VAL A 13 33.26 -1.37 4.60
N CYS A 14 33.41 -2.67 4.35
CA CYS A 14 32.86 -3.33 3.18
C CYS A 14 31.33 -3.26 3.28
N SER A 15 30.72 -2.35 2.56
CA SER A 15 29.27 -2.28 2.41
C SER A 15 28.83 -3.55 1.67
N ARG A 16 28.45 -4.59 2.41
CA ARG A 16 27.89 -5.81 1.85
C ARG A 16 26.51 -5.46 1.28
N SER A 17 26.42 -5.39 -0.04
CA SER A 17 25.12 -5.39 -0.71
C SER A 17 24.42 -6.72 -0.41
N ILE A 18 23.15 -6.66 -0.02
CA ILE A 18 22.33 -7.86 0.14
C ILE A 18 22.21 -8.56 -1.23
N SER A 19 22.34 -9.89 -1.25
CA SER A 19 22.12 -10.64 -2.49
C SER A 19 20.64 -10.61 -2.88
N GLU A 20 20.36 -10.72 -4.16
CA GLU A 20 18.99 -10.72 -4.68
C GLU A 20 18.14 -11.83 -4.07
N ASP A 21 18.68 -13.05 -3.96
CA ASP A 21 17.97 -14.17 -3.36
C ASP A 21 17.67 -13.96 -1.88
N SER A 22 18.58 -13.30 -1.15
CA SER A 22 18.35 -12.97 0.26
C SER A 22 17.28 -11.88 0.39
N LEU A 23 17.31 -10.89 -0.49
CA LEU A 23 16.30 -9.84 -0.55
C LEU A 23 14.92 -10.43 -0.88
N ARG A 24 14.83 -11.28 -1.91
CA ARG A 24 13.59 -11.95 -2.31
C ARG A 24 13.01 -12.76 -1.15
N ARG A 25 13.82 -13.61 -0.51
CA ARG A 25 13.37 -14.41 0.64
C ARG A 25 12.87 -13.55 1.80
N TYR A 26 13.61 -12.49 2.14
CA TYR A 26 13.18 -11.56 3.17
C TYR A 26 11.83 -10.93 2.84
N VAL A 27 11.69 -10.39 1.63
CA VAL A 27 10.47 -9.68 1.22
C VAL A 27 9.29 -10.64 1.09
N SER A 28 9.49 -11.86 0.58
CA SER A 28 8.45 -12.89 0.52
C SER A 28 7.92 -13.23 1.91
N TYR A 29 8.80 -13.42 2.90
CA TYR A 29 8.40 -13.69 4.27
C TYR A 29 7.68 -12.50 4.92
N ALA A 30 8.24 -11.31 4.79
CA ALA A 30 7.66 -10.09 5.39
C ALA A 30 6.31 -9.74 4.77
N SER A 31 6.14 -9.93 3.46
CA SER A 31 4.89 -9.65 2.77
C SER A 31 3.79 -10.65 3.11
N GLU A 32 4.11 -11.90 3.39
CA GLU A 32 3.13 -12.90 3.83
C GLU A 32 2.46 -12.47 5.14
N SER A 33 3.27 -12.06 6.13
CA SER A 33 2.73 -11.52 7.39
C SER A 33 1.86 -10.29 7.16
N CYS A 34 2.26 -9.39 6.25
CA CYS A 34 1.47 -8.22 5.91
C CYS A 34 0.13 -8.59 5.27
N ILE A 35 0.09 -9.57 4.36
CA ILE A 35 -1.14 -10.07 3.72
C ILE A 35 -2.11 -10.61 4.77
N GLN A 36 -1.63 -11.44 5.70
CA GLN A 36 -2.47 -12.00 6.77
C GLN A 36 -3.10 -10.91 7.64
N GLU A 37 -2.34 -9.88 7.99
CA GLU A 37 -2.85 -8.73 8.76
C GLU A 37 -3.89 -7.90 7.98
N LEU A 38 -3.72 -7.76 6.66
CA LEU A 38 -4.67 -7.05 5.81
C LEU A 38 -5.99 -7.82 5.71
N LEU A 39 -5.94 -9.14 5.51
CA LEU A 39 -7.11 -10.00 5.47
C LEU A 39 -7.85 -9.96 6.81
N ALA A 40 -7.15 -10.15 7.93
CA ALA A 40 -7.74 -10.06 9.26
C ALA A 40 -8.41 -8.69 9.52
N ALA A 41 -7.82 -7.60 8.99
CA ALA A 41 -8.41 -6.27 9.10
C ALA A 41 -9.64 -6.10 8.20
N SER A 42 -9.73 -6.80 7.07
CA SER A 42 -10.91 -6.82 6.19
C SER A 42 -12.05 -7.60 6.80
N ASP A 43 -11.78 -8.78 7.36
CA ASP A 43 -12.80 -9.69 7.91
C ASP A 43 -13.53 -9.11 9.12
N SER A 44 -12.81 -8.36 9.97
CA SER A 44 -13.36 -7.75 11.19
C SER A 44 -14.43 -6.66 10.95
N GLY A 45 -14.79 -6.37 9.71
CA GLY A 45 -15.89 -5.47 9.35
C GLY A 45 -17.21 -6.16 8.99
N GLY A 46 -17.26 -7.48 8.98
CA GLY A 46 -18.38 -8.27 8.48
C GLY A 46 -19.55 -8.53 9.46
N ALA A 47 -19.47 -8.09 10.69
CA ALA A 47 -20.50 -8.32 11.72
C ALA A 47 -21.87 -7.63 11.49
N GLY A 48 -22.05 -6.97 10.33
CA GLY A 48 -23.30 -6.30 9.95
C GLY A 48 -24.20 -7.08 8.98
N ARG A 49 -23.90 -8.34 8.64
CA ARG A 49 -24.81 -9.17 7.84
C ARG A 49 -25.84 -9.79 8.72
N GLY A 50 -27.06 -9.24 8.63
CA GLY A 50 -28.27 -9.63 9.34
C GLY A 50 -28.42 -11.12 9.60
N GLY A 51 -28.35 -11.47 10.87
CA GLY A 51 -28.79 -12.70 11.45
C GLY A 51 -29.47 -12.36 12.75
N GLU A 52 -30.80 -12.18 12.73
CA GLU A 52 -31.62 -12.29 13.93
C GLU A 52 -31.44 -13.69 14.48
N GLY A 53 -30.86 -13.85 15.63
CA GLY A 53 -30.74 -15.15 16.25
C GLY A 53 -29.87 -15.18 17.49
N SER A 54 -30.47 -14.84 18.63
CA SER A 54 -30.28 -15.49 19.94
C SER A 54 -28.87 -15.64 20.53
N GLY A 55 -28.61 -14.89 21.60
CA GLY A 55 -28.07 -15.51 22.83
C GLY A 55 -26.56 -15.57 22.98
N GLY A 56 -25.95 -14.60 23.70
CA GLY A 56 -24.97 -14.91 24.73
C GLY A 56 -23.62 -15.50 24.28
N GLY A 57 -22.85 -14.80 23.51
CA GLY A 57 -21.44 -15.07 23.32
C GLY A 57 -20.74 -13.72 23.27
N GLY A 58 -19.73 -13.51 24.13
CA GLY A 58 -19.00 -12.26 24.15
C GLY A 58 -18.48 -11.95 22.76
N GLU A 59 -18.94 -10.84 22.18
CA GLU A 59 -18.31 -10.23 21.01
C GLU A 59 -16.87 -9.94 21.43
N GLU A 60 -15.93 -10.70 20.89
CA GLU A 60 -14.53 -10.31 21.00
C GLU A 60 -14.43 -8.95 20.32
N ASP A 61 -14.29 -7.90 21.12
CA ASP A 61 -14.03 -6.55 20.67
C ASP A 61 -12.74 -6.60 19.85
N ASP A 62 -12.85 -6.59 18.53
CA ASP A 62 -11.72 -6.61 17.59
C ASP A 62 -10.85 -5.35 17.68
N GLY A 63 -11.18 -4.48 18.64
CA GLY A 63 -10.46 -3.25 18.95
C GLY A 63 -10.59 -2.15 17.90
N TRP A 64 -11.47 -2.32 16.89
CA TRP A 64 -11.73 -1.29 15.90
C TRP A 64 -12.72 -0.26 16.44
N GLN A 65 -12.34 1.01 16.38
CA GLN A 65 -13.17 2.16 16.70
C GLN A 65 -13.51 2.92 15.42
N THR A 66 -14.79 2.97 15.06
CA THR A 66 -15.25 3.79 13.93
C THR A 66 -15.05 5.27 14.24
N LEU A 67 -14.38 5.96 13.33
CA LEU A 67 -14.10 7.40 13.40
C LEU A 67 -15.11 8.22 12.61
N ALA A 68 -15.48 7.73 11.43
CA ALA A 68 -16.35 8.43 10.51
C ALA A 68 -17.06 7.45 9.58
N TYR A 69 -18.26 7.84 9.16
CA TYR A 69 -18.96 7.24 8.03
C TYR A 69 -19.41 8.38 7.11
N CYS A 70 -18.79 8.49 5.94
CA CYS A 70 -19.03 9.59 5.01
C CYS A 70 -19.03 9.11 3.57
N ASN A 71 -20.06 9.44 2.80
CA ASN A 71 -20.20 9.12 1.38
C ASN A 71 -20.06 7.60 1.07
N GLY A 72 -20.60 6.74 1.95
CA GLY A 72 -20.49 5.30 1.82
C GLY A 72 -19.09 4.75 2.10
N VAL A 73 -18.27 5.50 2.81
CA VAL A 73 -16.94 5.08 3.29
C VAL A 73 -16.97 5.01 4.80
N GLU A 74 -16.69 3.85 5.34
CA GLU A 74 -16.40 3.67 6.76
C GLU A 74 -14.91 3.90 7.00
N ILE A 75 -14.57 4.68 8.01
CA ILE A 75 -13.20 4.86 8.50
C ILE A 75 -13.14 4.46 9.95
N ALA A 76 -12.26 3.53 10.26
CA ALA A 76 -12.05 3.03 11.61
C ALA A 76 -10.55 3.04 11.97
N LYS A 77 -10.24 2.99 13.26
CA LYS A 77 -8.89 2.86 13.79
C LYS A 77 -8.84 1.79 14.87
N ARG A 78 -7.67 1.16 15.03
CA ARG A 78 -7.33 0.36 16.22
C ARG A 78 -5.90 0.60 16.66
N ARG A 79 -5.61 0.28 17.92
CA ARG A 79 -4.21 0.22 18.38
C ARG A 79 -3.57 -1.06 17.86
N SER A 80 -2.37 -0.94 17.31
CA SER A 80 -1.59 -2.08 16.86
C SER A 80 -0.12 -1.86 17.23
N GLY A 81 0.38 -2.60 18.20
CA GLY A 81 1.73 -2.43 18.74
C GLY A 81 1.96 -1.01 19.25
N THR A 82 3.01 -0.36 18.78
CA THR A 82 3.39 1.01 19.17
C THR A 82 2.63 2.09 18.41
N GLY A 83 1.85 1.73 17.36
CA GLY A 83 1.20 2.64 16.45
C GLY A 83 -0.32 2.54 16.43
N GLN A 84 -0.89 3.26 15.49
CA GLN A 84 -2.30 3.18 15.14
C GLN A 84 -2.43 2.63 13.73
N MET A 85 -3.34 1.70 13.56
CA MET A 85 -3.77 1.19 12.28
C MET A 85 -5.09 1.85 11.91
N PHE A 86 -5.21 2.30 10.67
CA PHE A 86 -6.42 2.85 10.10
C PHE A 86 -6.94 1.92 9.03
N ARG A 87 -8.25 1.76 9.01
CA ARG A 87 -8.98 1.00 7.99
C ARG A 87 -10.01 1.90 7.35
N SER A 88 -10.12 1.84 6.04
CA SER A 88 -11.21 2.45 5.29
C SER A 88 -11.88 1.38 4.45
N ARG A 89 -13.22 1.28 4.50
CA ARG A 89 -13.98 0.26 3.76
C ARG A 89 -15.12 0.92 2.99
N TRP A 90 -15.30 0.53 1.74
CA TRP A 90 -16.37 1.06 0.89
C TRP A 90 -16.76 0.10 -0.23
N LEU A 91 -17.98 0.25 -0.72
CA LEU A 91 -18.50 -0.44 -1.89
C LEU A 91 -18.24 0.38 -3.15
N LEU A 92 -17.80 -0.28 -4.21
CA LEU A 92 -17.76 0.22 -5.57
C LEU A 92 -18.77 -0.57 -6.42
N TYR A 93 -19.87 0.08 -6.74
CA TYR A 93 -20.91 -0.48 -7.58
C TYR A 93 -20.52 -0.44 -9.05
N ALA A 94 -20.77 -1.52 -9.78
CA ALA A 94 -20.47 -1.70 -11.20
C ALA A 94 -18.98 -1.46 -11.56
N VAL A 95 -18.08 -1.85 -10.65
CA VAL A 95 -16.62 -1.81 -10.83
C VAL A 95 -16.04 -3.15 -10.40
N SER A 96 -15.32 -3.82 -11.29
CA SER A 96 -14.66 -5.08 -10.96
C SER A 96 -13.41 -4.87 -10.09
N PRO A 97 -12.97 -5.89 -9.34
CA PRO A 97 -11.71 -5.84 -8.60
C PRO A 97 -10.52 -5.44 -9.48
N GLU A 98 -10.43 -6.01 -10.69
CA GLU A 98 -9.32 -5.74 -11.62
C GLU A 98 -9.36 -4.30 -12.12
N GLN A 99 -10.54 -3.77 -12.40
CA GLN A 99 -10.73 -2.38 -12.81
C GLN A 99 -10.29 -1.41 -11.71
N PHE A 100 -10.63 -1.70 -10.45
CA PHE A 100 -10.16 -0.90 -9.31
C PHE A 100 -8.63 -1.00 -9.19
N MET A 101 -8.07 -2.21 -9.27
CA MET A 101 -6.65 -2.44 -9.11
C MET A 101 -5.81 -1.78 -10.21
N ALA A 102 -6.33 -1.70 -11.43
CA ALA A 102 -5.67 -0.99 -12.54
C ALA A 102 -5.46 0.51 -12.24
N VAL A 103 -6.31 1.10 -11.40
CA VAL A 103 -6.20 2.51 -10.95
C VAL A 103 -5.37 2.62 -9.67
N ALA A 104 -5.62 1.75 -8.69
CA ALA A 104 -5.01 1.85 -7.37
C ALA A 104 -3.51 1.50 -7.35
N ASN A 105 -3.11 0.51 -8.17
CA ASN A 105 -1.74 -0.02 -8.18
C ASN A 105 -0.84 0.52 -9.30
N ALA A 106 -1.38 1.30 -10.21
CA ALA A 106 -0.55 1.90 -11.23
C ALA A 106 0.32 3.00 -10.60
N VAL A 107 1.62 2.78 -10.51
CA VAL A 107 2.59 3.74 -9.96
C VAL A 107 2.46 5.10 -10.66
N ASP A 108 2.23 5.10 -11.97
CA ASP A 108 2.04 6.31 -12.75
C ASP A 108 0.69 7.00 -12.46
N ALA A 109 -0.34 6.22 -12.14
CA ALA A 109 -1.66 6.74 -11.78
C ALA A 109 -1.72 7.22 -10.32
N ALA A 110 -0.84 6.75 -9.46
CA ALA A 110 -0.85 7.08 -8.03
C ALA A 110 -0.82 8.59 -7.76
N LYS A 111 -0.13 9.37 -8.59
CA LYS A 111 -0.11 10.84 -8.52
C LYS A 111 -1.48 11.49 -8.77
N GLN A 112 -2.42 10.81 -9.39
CA GLN A 112 -3.75 11.36 -9.70
C GLN A 112 -4.64 11.36 -8.45
N TRP A 113 -4.43 10.39 -7.56
CA TRP A 113 -5.23 10.28 -6.34
C TRP A 113 -4.45 10.62 -5.06
N GLU A 114 -3.12 10.42 -5.02
CA GLU A 114 -2.27 10.81 -3.89
C GLU A 114 -1.54 12.12 -4.20
N SER A 115 -2.13 13.21 -3.75
CA SER A 115 -1.66 14.58 -4.08
C SER A 115 -0.29 14.94 -3.50
N ASP A 116 0.14 14.25 -2.44
CA ASP A 116 1.43 14.51 -1.79
C ASP A 116 2.55 13.67 -2.41
N LEU A 117 2.21 12.73 -3.30
CA LEU A 117 3.18 11.91 -4.02
C LEU A 117 3.81 12.73 -5.15
N VAL A 118 5.08 13.02 -5.00
CA VAL A 118 5.89 13.77 -6.00
C VAL A 118 6.42 12.86 -7.07
N ASP A 119 6.90 11.67 -6.64
CA ASP A 119 7.55 10.72 -7.54
C ASP A 119 7.41 9.29 -7.00
N ALA A 120 7.26 8.35 -7.93
CA ALA A 120 7.21 6.93 -7.64
C ALA A 120 7.99 6.18 -8.73
N THR A 121 8.93 5.36 -8.34
CA THR A 121 9.83 4.67 -9.27
C THR A 121 10.05 3.24 -8.83
N TYR A 122 9.89 2.28 -9.74
CA TYR A 122 10.31 0.91 -9.51
C TYR A 122 11.83 0.85 -9.41
N ILE A 123 12.35 0.31 -8.30
CA ILE A 123 13.78 0.07 -8.11
C ILE A 123 14.15 -1.31 -8.65
N LYS A 124 13.32 -2.30 -8.34
CA LYS A 124 13.61 -3.70 -8.65
C LYS A 124 12.32 -4.52 -8.69
N GLU A 125 12.23 -5.40 -9.67
CA GLU A 125 11.25 -6.47 -9.73
C GLU A 125 11.90 -7.75 -9.22
N LEU A 126 11.26 -8.44 -8.28
CA LEU A 126 11.73 -9.66 -7.66
C LEU A 126 10.95 -10.91 -8.11
N GLY A 127 9.94 -10.71 -8.95
CA GLY A 127 9.03 -11.69 -9.51
C GLY A 127 7.83 -10.97 -10.13
N ASP A 128 6.89 -11.73 -10.66
CA ASP A 128 5.69 -11.16 -11.32
C ASP A 128 4.76 -10.46 -10.35
N ASP A 129 4.80 -10.87 -9.08
CA ASP A 129 3.93 -10.42 -8.00
C ASP A 129 4.65 -9.56 -6.95
N LEU A 130 5.96 -9.37 -7.08
CA LEU A 130 6.79 -8.77 -6.03
C LEU A 130 7.75 -7.73 -6.57
N SER A 131 7.61 -6.49 -6.12
CA SER A 131 8.46 -5.38 -6.54
C SER A 131 8.92 -4.49 -5.39
N ILE A 132 9.97 -3.73 -5.63
CA ILE A 132 10.48 -2.70 -4.72
C ILE A 132 10.32 -1.35 -5.38
N ILE A 133 9.69 -0.44 -4.65
CA ILE A 133 9.31 0.88 -5.14
C ILE A 133 9.91 1.95 -4.24
N HIS A 134 10.41 3.02 -4.85
CA HIS A 134 10.81 4.24 -4.18
C HIS A 134 9.72 5.30 -4.35
N LEU A 135 9.13 5.72 -3.26
CA LEU A 135 8.09 6.74 -3.19
C LEU A 135 8.66 8.02 -2.59
N LYS A 136 8.43 9.16 -3.24
CA LYS A 136 8.86 10.47 -2.75
C LYS A 136 7.63 11.33 -2.50
N PHE A 137 7.50 11.79 -1.28
CA PHE A 137 6.42 12.67 -0.84
C PHE A 137 6.94 14.06 -0.48
N GLY A 138 6.10 15.07 -0.60
CA GLY A 138 6.39 16.41 -0.14
C GLY A 138 5.81 17.50 -1.02
N ASP A 139 5.88 18.72 -0.53
CA ASP A 139 5.45 19.89 -1.29
C ASP A 139 6.52 20.29 -2.32
N THR A 140 6.13 20.39 -3.58
CA THR A 140 6.96 20.95 -4.66
C THR A 140 7.01 22.46 -4.61
N SER A 141 6.11 23.11 -3.86
CA SER A 141 6.12 24.54 -3.66
C SER A 141 7.33 24.95 -2.80
N LYS A 142 8.19 25.82 -3.34
CA LYS A 142 9.43 26.31 -2.74
C LYS A 142 9.23 27.21 -1.51
N ARG A 143 8.21 26.99 -0.67
CA ARG A 143 8.00 27.78 0.54
C ARG A 143 8.90 27.23 1.65
N PRO A 144 9.93 27.96 2.11
CA PRO A 144 10.69 27.59 3.30
C PRO A 144 9.75 27.68 4.49
N GLY A 145 9.47 26.54 5.14
CA GLY A 145 8.55 26.46 6.29
C GLY A 145 7.29 25.65 6.07
N GLY A 146 7.11 25.03 4.92
CA GLY A 146 6.02 24.08 4.69
C GLY A 146 6.02 22.96 5.74
N LEU A 147 4.87 22.69 6.33
CA LEU A 147 4.64 21.63 7.34
C LEU A 147 5.02 20.23 6.85
N PHE A 148 5.21 20.06 5.55
CA PHE A 148 5.56 18.81 4.88
C PHE A 148 7.00 18.85 4.39
N ARG A 149 7.92 18.40 5.24
CA ARG A 149 9.28 18.10 4.80
C ARG A 149 9.24 17.00 3.76
N ARG A 150 10.08 17.10 2.73
CA ARG A 150 10.28 16.01 1.76
C ARG A 150 10.58 14.70 2.49
N ARG A 151 9.93 13.63 2.06
CA ARG A 151 10.04 12.30 2.63
C ARG A 151 10.22 11.29 1.52
N ASP A 152 11.02 10.27 1.78
CA ASP A 152 11.10 9.10 0.91
C ASP A 152 10.74 7.82 1.67
N LEU A 153 10.14 6.88 0.95
CA LEU A 153 9.84 5.54 1.39
C LEU A 153 10.43 4.58 0.37
N VAL A 154 11.13 3.57 0.84
CA VAL A 154 11.50 2.42 0.00
C VAL A 154 10.66 1.27 0.52
N VAL A 155 9.71 0.85 -0.29
CA VAL A 155 8.71 -0.16 0.07
C VAL A 155 8.83 -1.38 -0.83
N TYR A 156 8.41 -2.53 -0.33
CA TYR A 156 8.01 -3.63 -1.19
C TYR A 156 6.52 -3.52 -1.48
N GLU A 157 6.11 -4.02 -2.63
CA GLU A 157 4.73 -4.27 -3.01
C GLU A 157 4.61 -5.71 -3.43
N ARG A 158 3.69 -6.46 -2.80
CA ARG A 158 3.32 -7.81 -3.21
C ARG A 158 1.85 -7.86 -3.56
N ARG A 159 1.55 -8.48 -4.71
CA ARG A 159 0.20 -8.72 -5.21
C ARG A 159 -0.11 -10.20 -5.07
N GLN A 160 -1.32 -10.52 -4.65
CA GLN A 160 -1.77 -11.90 -4.52
C GLN A 160 -3.26 -11.99 -4.82
N THR A 161 -3.65 -13.03 -5.55
CA THR A 161 -5.05 -13.42 -5.71
C THR A 161 -5.30 -14.61 -4.80
N MET A 162 -6.32 -14.51 -3.97
CA MET A 162 -6.74 -15.58 -3.08
C MET A 162 -7.61 -16.59 -3.84
N ASP A 163 -7.84 -17.78 -3.24
CA ASP A 163 -8.61 -18.86 -3.85
C ASP A 163 -10.08 -18.47 -4.15
N ASP A 164 -10.64 -17.54 -3.37
CA ASP A 164 -11.99 -16.98 -3.55
C ASP A 164 -12.06 -15.84 -4.56
N GLY A 165 -10.93 -15.49 -5.21
CA GLY A 165 -10.82 -14.39 -6.15
C GLY A 165 -10.58 -13.03 -5.52
N THR A 166 -10.46 -12.93 -4.19
CA THR A 166 -10.07 -11.70 -3.50
C THR A 166 -8.67 -11.26 -3.93
N LEU A 167 -8.53 -10.01 -4.33
CA LEU A 167 -7.23 -9.43 -4.69
C LEU A 167 -6.64 -8.71 -3.48
N VAL A 168 -5.39 -9.02 -3.17
CA VAL A 168 -4.65 -8.40 -2.05
C VAL A 168 -3.37 -7.76 -2.57
N VAL A 169 -3.11 -6.55 -2.11
CA VAL A 169 -1.83 -5.86 -2.34
C VAL A 169 -1.26 -5.42 -1.01
N ALA A 170 -0.13 -5.99 -0.65
CA ALA A 170 0.58 -5.67 0.59
C ALA A 170 1.77 -4.77 0.31
N VAL A 171 1.87 -3.68 1.07
CA VAL A 171 2.93 -2.67 0.95
C VAL A 171 3.50 -2.35 2.33
N ALA A 172 4.82 -2.48 2.49
CA ALA A 172 5.48 -2.03 3.70
C ALA A 172 6.91 -1.56 3.42
N SER A 173 7.46 -0.75 4.32
CA SER A 173 8.82 -0.24 4.18
C SER A 173 9.87 -1.33 4.39
N LEU A 174 10.91 -1.29 3.58
CA LEU A 174 12.12 -2.06 3.84
C LEU A 174 12.90 -1.49 5.04
N PRO A 175 13.60 -2.34 5.80
CA PRO A 175 14.57 -1.88 6.80
C PRO A 175 15.56 -0.88 6.22
N LYS A 176 15.95 0.11 7.04
CA LYS A 176 16.82 1.22 6.59
C LYS A 176 18.13 0.75 5.96
N GLU A 177 18.69 -0.32 6.48
CA GLU A 177 19.95 -0.92 6.02
C GLU A 177 19.80 -1.51 4.63
N ILE A 178 18.70 -2.22 4.36
CA ILE A 178 18.37 -2.79 3.05
C ILE A 178 18.07 -1.67 2.06
N ALA A 179 17.20 -0.74 2.44
CA ALA A 179 16.82 0.40 1.60
C ALA A 179 18.03 1.27 1.20
N ALA A 180 19.00 1.46 2.12
CA ALA A 180 20.22 2.22 1.83
C ALA A 180 21.12 1.53 0.80
N GLY A 181 21.07 0.21 0.73
CA GLY A 181 21.83 -0.57 -0.28
C GLY A 181 21.22 -0.55 -1.67
N LEU A 182 19.93 -0.22 -1.78
CA LEU A 182 19.18 -0.23 -3.04
C LEU A 182 19.15 1.14 -3.75
N LEU A 183 19.31 2.22 -2.99
CA LEU A 183 19.29 3.56 -3.57
C LEU A 183 20.68 3.98 -4.04
N PRO A 184 20.77 4.75 -5.14
CA PRO A 184 22.01 5.39 -5.57
C PRO A 184 22.60 6.24 -4.43
N ARG A 185 23.90 6.15 -4.22
CA ARG A 185 24.59 7.04 -3.27
C ARG A 185 24.64 8.42 -3.88
N ASP A 186 23.92 9.36 -3.29
CA ASP A 186 24.06 10.76 -3.66
C ASP A 186 25.50 11.19 -3.44
N SER A 187 26.09 11.77 -4.48
CA SER A 187 27.49 12.25 -4.50
C SER A 187 27.78 13.33 -3.44
N LYS A 188 26.77 13.82 -2.73
CA LYS A 188 26.87 14.84 -1.68
C LYS A 188 26.73 14.29 -0.24
N GLY A 189 26.63 12.97 -0.04
CA GLY A 189 26.76 12.35 1.30
C GLY A 189 25.69 12.74 2.34
N ARG A 190 24.72 13.54 2.01
CA ARG A 190 23.63 13.98 2.89
C ARG A 190 22.30 13.90 2.16
N SER A 191 21.63 12.79 2.28
CA SER A 191 20.18 12.79 2.07
C SER A 191 19.55 13.64 3.18
N SER A 192 19.23 14.89 2.86
CA SER A 192 18.50 15.80 3.77
C SER A 192 17.02 15.42 3.88
N VAL A 193 16.62 14.36 3.19
CA VAL A 193 15.26 13.86 3.15
C VAL A 193 15.07 12.85 4.29
N GLY A 194 14.15 13.14 5.18
CA GLY A 194 13.82 12.19 6.26
C GLY A 194 13.17 10.94 5.67
N ARG A 195 13.69 9.75 5.99
CA ARG A 195 13.08 8.49 5.57
C ARG A 195 11.88 8.17 6.45
N GLY A 196 10.72 8.01 5.82
CA GLY A 196 9.51 7.53 6.46
C GLY A 196 9.57 6.02 6.74
N LEU A 197 8.70 5.54 7.61
CA LEU A 197 8.49 4.12 7.86
C LEU A 197 7.00 3.82 7.80
N LEU A 198 6.60 3.07 6.78
CA LEU A 198 5.29 2.48 6.63
C LEU A 198 5.39 1.07 7.19
N LEU A 199 4.72 0.79 8.32
CA LEU A 199 4.82 -0.52 8.96
C LEU A 199 4.10 -1.56 8.13
N GLN A 200 2.86 -1.25 7.75
CA GLN A 200 2.09 -2.04 6.80
C GLN A 200 0.98 -1.20 6.18
N SER A 201 0.63 -1.51 4.96
CA SER A 201 -0.47 -0.90 4.23
C SER A 201 -0.88 -1.82 3.10
N GLY A 202 -2.06 -1.58 2.56
CA GLY A 202 -2.48 -2.30 1.37
C GLY A 202 -3.96 -2.26 1.10
N TRP A 203 -4.33 -3.03 0.10
CA TRP A 203 -5.67 -3.17 -0.41
C TRP A 203 -6.13 -4.62 -0.26
N VAL A 204 -7.36 -4.82 0.18
CA VAL A 204 -8.12 -6.06 0.05
C VAL A 204 -9.34 -5.73 -0.79
N VAL A 205 -9.50 -6.38 -1.92
CA VAL A 205 -10.58 -6.12 -2.88
C VAL A 205 -11.37 -7.40 -3.09
N GLU A 206 -12.54 -7.44 -2.49
CA GLU A 206 -13.45 -8.58 -2.49
C GLU A 206 -14.44 -8.42 -3.63
N LYS A 207 -14.62 -9.46 -4.44
CA LYS A 207 -15.60 -9.48 -5.52
C LYS A 207 -17.02 -9.67 -4.99
N LEU A 208 -17.94 -8.91 -5.55
CA LEU A 208 -19.38 -9.08 -5.35
C LEU A 208 -20.07 -9.22 -6.70
N LEU A 209 -21.01 -10.17 -6.76
CA LEU A 209 -21.94 -10.29 -7.87
C LEU A 209 -23.34 -10.02 -7.30
N ASP A 210 -24.09 -9.14 -7.95
CA ASP A 210 -25.50 -8.96 -7.63
C ASP A 210 -26.38 -9.99 -8.37
N ASP A 211 -27.66 -9.98 -8.07
CA ASP A 211 -28.63 -10.91 -8.67
C ASP A 211 -28.78 -10.72 -10.20
N ASP A 212 -28.45 -9.54 -10.70
CA ASP A 212 -28.47 -9.20 -12.12
C ASP A 212 -27.13 -9.53 -12.82
N GLY A 213 -26.17 -10.07 -12.09
CA GLY A 213 -24.83 -10.41 -12.59
C GLY A 213 -23.91 -9.21 -12.79
N VAL A 214 -24.25 -8.06 -12.23
CA VAL A 214 -23.38 -6.87 -12.25
C VAL A 214 -22.25 -7.06 -11.25
N GLU A 215 -21.04 -7.00 -11.76
CA GLU A 215 -19.84 -7.14 -10.95
C GLU A 215 -19.56 -5.84 -10.19
N SER A 216 -19.41 -5.97 -8.88
CA SER A 216 -19.08 -4.89 -7.95
C SER A 216 -17.95 -5.35 -7.04
N CYS A 217 -17.33 -4.46 -6.28
CA CYS A 217 -16.33 -4.88 -5.31
C CYS A 217 -16.44 -4.10 -3.99
N ILE A 218 -16.09 -4.79 -2.89
CA ILE A 218 -15.79 -4.13 -1.61
C ILE A 218 -14.29 -3.89 -1.56
N VAL A 219 -13.91 -2.66 -1.29
CA VAL A 219 -12.52 -2.28 -1.13
C VAL A 219 -12.25 -1.98 0.34
N THR A 220 -11.27 -2.65 0.90
CA THR A 220 -10.71 -2.34 2.21
C THR A 220 -9.28 -1.83 2.03
N TYR A 221 -9.03 -0.61 2.50
CA TYR A 221 -7.69 -0.02 2.57
C TYR A 221 -7.22 0.03 4.01
N VAL A 222 -6.05 -0.51 4.26
CA VAL A 222 -5.42 -0.50 5.58
C VAL A 222 -4.10 0.26 5.52
N VAL A 223 -3.82 1.06 6.55
CA VAL A 223 -2.53 1.73 6.69
C VAL A 223 -2.12 1.80 8.15
N GLN A 224 -0.90 1.38 8.44
CA GLN A 224 -0.26 1.53 9.74
C GLN A 224 1.06 2.29 9.60
N LEU A 225 1.14 3.41 10.31
CA LEU A 225 2.28 4.31 10.31
C LEU A 225 2.98 4.26 11.66
N ASP A 226 4.32 4.31 11.64
CA ASP A 226 5.09 4.43 12.86
C ASP A 226 5.07 5.89 13.36
N PRO A 227 4.41 6.19 14.50
CA PRO A 227 4.37 7.53 15.04
C PRO A 227 5.73 7.98 15.60
N THR A 228 6.64 7.04 15.90
CA THR A 228 7.96 7.34 16.48
C THR A 228 8.97 7.72 15.41
N ALA A 229 8.74 7.38 14.16
CA ALA A 229 9.64 7.70 13.05
C ALA A 229 9.75 9.22 12.77
N GLY A 230 9.07 10.06 13.55
CA GLY A 230 9.20 11.52 13.54
C GLY A 230 8.77 12.20 12.23
N TRP A 231 8.14 11.46 11.33
CA TRP A 231 7.78 11.95 10.00
C TRP A 231 6.32 12.42 9.91
N LEU A 232 5.49 12.00 10.85
CA LEU A 232 4.11 12.47 10.97
C LEU A 232 3.99 13.35 12.20
N PRO A 233 3.84 14.69 12.03
CA PRO A 233 3.39 15.53 13.12
C PRO A 233 2.07 14.99 13.69
N ARG A 234 1.89 15.03 15.00
CA ARG A 234 0.66 14.57 15.67
C ARG A 234 -0.61 15.20 15.08
N CYS A 235 -0.49 16.43 14.58
CA CYS A 235 -1.59 17.13 13.89
C CYS A 235 -1.98 16.52 12.53
N ILE A 236 -1.11 15.69 11.90
CA ILE A 236 -1.44 14.99 10.65
C ILE A 236 -2.16 13.68 10.96
N VAL A 237 -1.75 12.97 12.03
CA VAL A 237 -2.47 11.79 12.48
C VAL A 237 -3.94 12.12 12.79
N SER A 238 -4.20 13.29 13.36
CA SER A 238 -5.56 13.78 13.64
C SER A 238 -6.34 14.26 12.40
N ARG A 239 -5.69 14.36 11.24
CA ARG A 239 -6.32 14.74 9.96
C ARG A 239 -6.24 13.64 8.89
N LEU A 240 -5.75 12.48 9.29
CA LEU A 240 -5.58 11.35 8.36
C LEU A 240 -6.93 10.86 7.84
N ASP A 241 -7.98 10.91 8.67
CA ASP A 241 -9.36 10.64 8.31
C ASP A 241 -9.83 11.50 7.12
N ASN A 242 -9.64 12.82 7.20
CA ASN A 242 -10.00 13.74 6.12
C ASN A 242 -9.19 13.51 4.84
N LYS A 243 -7.89 13.17 4.99
CA LYS A 243 -7.04 12.85 3.85
C LYS A 243 -7.49 11.55 3.19
N LEU A 244 -7.80 10.51 3.97
CA LEU A 244 -8.32 9.24 3.47
C LEU A 244 -9.63 9.43 2.71
N VAL A 245 -10.58 10.20 3.24
CA VAL A 245 -11.83 10.51 2.52
C VAL A 245 -11.55 11.15 1.17
N THR A 246 -10.61 12.09 1.11
CA THR A 246 -10.24 12.78 -0.15
C THR A 246 -9.60 11.82 -1.16
N ILE A 247 -8.67 10.98 -0.73
CA ILE A 247 -8.02 9.96 -1.56
C ILE A 247 -9.06 8.98 -2.10
N ILE A 248 -9.91 8.45 -1.24
CA ILE A 248 -10.95 7.49 -1.60
C ILE A 248 -11.95 8.08 -2.59
N ALA A 249 -12.37 9.33 -2.40
CA ALA A 249 -13.26 10.00 -3.34
C ALA A 249 -12.65 10.12 -4.74
N LYS A 250 -11.35 10.41 -4.85
CA LYS A 250 -10.64 10.43 -6.12
C LYS A 250 -10.52 9.04 -6.75
N LEU A 251 -10.16 8.03 -5.95
CA LEU A 251 -10.07 6.64 -6.40
C LEU A 251 -11.41 6.12 -6.92
N LYS A 252 -12.50 6.35 -6.17
CA LYS A 252 -13.87 6.00 -6.63
C LYS A 252 -14.18 6.60 -7.98
N LYS A 253 -13.92 7.89 -8.15
CA LYS A 253 -14.16 8.60 -9.42
C LYS A 253 -13.30 8.02 -10.55
N LEU A 254 -12.02 7.80 -10.33
CA LEU A 254 -11.12 7.25 -11.33
C LEU A 254 -11.53 5.83 -11.73
N ALA A 255 -11.83 4.95 -10.77
CA ALA A 255 -12.23 3.58 -11.02
C ALA A 255 -13.52 3.50 -11.84
N GLN A 256 -14.50 4.37 -11.57
CA GLN A 256 -15.76 4.44 -12.31
C GLN A 256 -15.60 5.02 -13.73
N THR A 257 -14.57 5.83 -13.97
CA THR A 257 -14.31 6.43 -15.30
C THR A 257 -13.35 5.60 -16.15
N THR A 258 -12.63 4.66 -15.57
CA THR A 258 -11.70 3.77 -16.27
C THR A 258 -12.50 2.64 -16.90
N THR A 259 -12.75 2.70 -18.18
CA THR A 259 -13.29 1.56 -18.92
C THR A 259 -12.19 0.50 -19.05
N CYS A 260 -12.44 -0.72 -18.57
CA CYS A 260 -11.57 -1.84 -18.93
C CYS A 260 -11.50 -1.93 -20.47
N PRO A 261 -10.33 -2.13 -21.09
CA PRO A 261 -10.27 -2.54 -22.46
C PRO A 261 -11.01 -3.88 -22.54
N SER A 262 -12.26 -3.83 -23.05
CA SER A 262 -13.08 -5.02 -23.28
C SER A 262 -12.25 -6.02 -24.06
N ALA A 263 -12.14 -7.24 -23.56
CA ALA A 263 -11.63 -8.36 -24.35
C ALA A 263 -12.34 -8.34 -25.69
N ALA A 264 -11.56 -8.22 -26.77
CA ALA A 264 -12.09 -8.19 -28.13
C ALA A 264 -13.06 -9.37 -28.32
N PRO A 265 -14.26 -9.15 -28.86
CA PRO A 265 -15.20 -10.25 -29.09
C PRO A 265 -14.51 -11.26 -30.00
N ALA A 266 -14.43 -12.51 -29.54
CA ALA A 266 -13.93 -13.62 -30.33
C ALA A 266 -14.68 -13.63 -31.66
N ALA A 267 -13.95 -13.40 -32.76
CA ALA A 267 -14.48 -13.44 -34.12
C ALA A 267 -15.10 -14.83 -34.31
N ARG A 268 -16.45 -14.86 -34.39
CA ARG A 268 -17.19 -16.03 -34.83
C ARG A 268 -16.82 -16.26 -36.29
N SER A 269 -15.98 -17.25 -36.54
CA SER A 269 -15.72 -17.78 -37.82
C SER A 269 -17.06 -18.37 -38.35
N CYS A 270 -17.73 -17.67 -39.25
CA CYS A 270 -18.80 -18.21 -40.07
C CYS A 270 -18.13 -19.07 -41.13
N ASN A 271 -18.09 -20.36 -40.93
CA ASN A 271 -17.88 -21.30 -42.02
C ASN A 271 -19.17 -21.32 -42.84
N SER A 272 -19.14 -20.68 -44.01
CA SER A 272 -20.09 -20.92 -45.07
C SER A 272 -19.58 -22.13 -45.86
N GLU A 273 -20.16 -23.29 -45.60
CA GLU A 273 -20.12 -24.39 -46.56
C GLU A 273 -21.14 -24.03 -47.66
N GLU A 274 -20.64 -23.77 -48.85
CA GLU A 274 -21.44 -23.87 -50.07
C GLU A 274 -21.16 -25.22 -50.76
N VAL A 275 -22.29 -25.86 -51.09
CA VAL A 275 -22.43 -27.06 -51.90
C VAL A 275 -22.06 -26.80 -53.35
#